data_4fc4caedcc7112a00e43ba757390f9ab
#
_entry.id   4fc4caedcc7112a00e43ba757390f9ab
#
_cell.length_a   1.000
_cell.length_b   1.000
_cell.length_c   1.000
_cell.angle_alpha   90.00
_cell.angle_beta   90.00
_cell.angle_gamma   90.00
#
_symmetry.space_group_name_H-M   'P 1'
#
loop_
_entity.id
_entity.type
_entity.pdbx_description
1 polymer ?
#
loop_
_entity_poly.entity_id
_entity_poly.type
_entity_poly.pdbx_seq_one_letter_code
_entity_poly.pdbx_strand_id
1 'polypeptide(L)'
;MAVVVHAGDIQDRDGALLVLERIRGCVSRLRLIWVDGGYQGKLIETVKSLFHWTLEIVKRSDTGFVVLPKRWIVERTFSWLYRYRRLSKDYEQLPENSEAMILIAMINLMSRRLAHGYVTQPF
;
A
#
# COMPACT_ATOMS: atom_id res chain seq x y z
N MET A 1 4.91 -6.83 4.67
CA MET A 1 3.73 -6.09 4.18
C MET A 1 2.83 -5.79 5.36
N ALA A 2 2.24 -4.62 5.41
CA ALA A 2 1.20 -4.29 6.39
C ALA A 2 -0.08 -3.94 5.64
N VAL A 3 -1.21 -4.34 6.18
CA VAL A 3 -2.54 -4.09 5.65
C VAL A 3 -3.44 -3.69 6.81
N VAL A 4 -4.25 -2.68 6.60
CA VAL A 4 -5.33 -2.30 7.51
C VAL A 4 -6.59 -2.15 6.68
N VAL A 5 -7.65 -2.80 7.08
CA VAL A 5 -8.98 -2.65 6.51
C VAL A 5 -9.84 -1.89 7.53
N HIS A 6 -10.48 -0.85 7.10
CA HIS A 6 -11.35 -0.02 7.94
C HIS A 6 -12.70 0.22 7.26
N ALA A 7 -13.67 0.72 7.99
CA ALA A 7 -14.97 1.08 7.44
C ALA A 7 -14.85 2.15 6.33
N GLY A 8 -15.73 2.11 5.36
CA GLY A 8 -15.67 2.97 4.17
C GLY A 8 -15.95 4.46 4.42
N ASP A 9 -16.38 4.82 5.63
CA ASP A 9 -16.56 6.18 6.09
C ASP A 9 -15.29 6.86 6.61
N ILE A 10 -14.24 6.06 6.87
CA ILE A 10 -12.93 6.57 7.28
C ILE A 10 -12.16 7.01 6.03
N GLN A 11 -11.70 8.25 6.01
CA GLN A 11 -10.89 8.76 4.89
C GLN A 11 -9.51 8.08 4.86
N ASP A 12 -8.98 7.89 3.66
CA ASP A 12 -7.67 7.23 3.45
C ASP A 12 -6.53 7.87 4.24
N ARG A 13 -6.52 9.19 4.39
CA ARG A 13 -5.48 9.89 5.17
C ARG A 13 -5.57 9.58 6.68
N ASP A 14 -6.77 9.33 7.19
CA ASP A 14 -6.97 8.99 8.60
C ASP A 14 -6.61 7.51 8.83
N GLY A 15 -6.95 6.64 7.88
CA GLY A 15 -6.53 5.25 7.85
C GLY A 15 -5.02 5.07 7.68
N ALA A 16 -4.32 6.01 7.04
CA ALA A 16 -2.88 5.93 6.81
C ALA A 16 -2.09 5.82 8.11
N LEU A 17 -2.48 6.54 9.17
CA LEU A 17 -1.79 6.46 10.46
C LEU A 17 -1.82 5.05 11.05
N LEU A 18 -2.93 4.32 10.90
CA LEU A 18 -3.06 2.93 11.37
C LEU A 18 -2.06 2.00 10.66
N VAL A 19 -1.89 2.18 9.36
CA VAL A 19 -0.91 1.40 8.58
C VAL A 19 0.51 1.75 9.00
N LEU A 20 0.82 3.04 9.14
CA LEU A 20 2.15 3.52 9.52
C LEU A 20 2.54 3.06 10.92
N GLU A 21 1.61 3.07 11.85
CA GLU A 21 1.83 2.57 13.20
C GLU A 21 2.09 1.07 13.22
N ARG A 22 1.35 0.29 12.41
CA ARG A 22 1.55 -1.16 12.27
C ARG A 22 2.93 -1.54 11.71
N ILE A 23 3.53 -0.70 10.87
CA ILE A 23 4.87 -0.96 10.34
C ILE A 23 6.00 -0.35 11.18
N ARG A 24 5.67 0.47 12.16
CA ARG A 24 6.62 1.08 13.09
C ARG A 24 7.44 0.01 13.77
N GLY A 25 8.50 -0.22 13.81
CA GLY A 25 9.31 -1.30 14.42
C GLY A 25 9.65 -2.47 13.48
N CYS A 26 8.89 -2.61 12.37
CA CYS A 26 9.19 -3.64 11.38
C CYS A 26 10.18 -3.17 10.30
N VAL A 27 10.31 -1.86 10.09
CA VAL A 27 11.07 -1.25 8.99
C VAL A 27 12.01 -0.15 9.50
N SER A 28 13.10 -0.55 10.14
CA SER A 28 14.07 0.37 10.75
C SER A 28 14.77 1.32 9.74
N ARG A 29 14.82 0.94 8.47
CA ARG A 29 15.47 1.71 7.39
C ARG A 29 14.53 2.61 6.60
N LEU A 30 13.23 2.60 6.91
CA LEU A 30 12.27 3.46 6.22
C LEU A 30 12.54 4.94 6.56
N ARG A 31 12.64 5.77 5.53
CA ARG A 31 12.88 7.20 5.67
C ARG A 31 11.90 8.02 4.86
N LEU A 32 11.49 7.52 3.70
CA LEU A 32 10.69 8.24 2.72
C LEU A 32 9.51 7.37 2.27
N ILE A 33 8.33 7.97 2.21
CA ILE A 33 7.10 7.35 1.73
C ILE A 33 6.52 8.27 0.66
N TRP A 34 6.27 7.74 -0.54
CA TRP A 34 5.54 8.45 -1.57
C TRP A 34 4.04 8.26 -1.39
N VAL A 35 3.32 9.38 -1.43
CA VAL A 35 1.87 9.43 -1.31
C VAL A 35 1.28 10.25 -2.44
N ASP A 36 0.02 10.05 -2.72
CA ASP A 36 -0.70 10.90 -3.70
C ASP A 36 -1.18 12.22 -3.08
N GLY A 37 -1.82 13.07 -3.90
CA GLY A 37 -2.29 14.39 -3.47
C GLY A 37 -3.40 14.37 -2.42
N GLY A 38 -4.03 13.23 -2.16
CA GLY A 38 -5.05 13.08 -1.11
C GLY A 38 -4.48 13.14 0.32
N TYR A 39 -3.19 12.88 0.46
CA TYR A 39 -2.49 12.82 1.76
C TYR A 39 -1.82 14.14 2.15
N GLN A 40 -2.49 15.26 1.92
CA GLN A 40 -1.98 16.60 2.23
C GLN A 40 -2.28 17.05 3.66
N GLY A 41 -1.62 18.12 4.09
CA GLY A 41 -1.92 18.85 5.32
C GLY A 41 -1.29 18.23 6.56
N LYS A 42 -2.07 18.20 7.65
CA LYS A 42 -1.60 17.80 8.98
C LYS A 42 -0.94 16.42 9.05
N LEU A 43 -1.32 15.49 8.16
CA LEU A 43 -0.73 14.14 8.14
C LEU A 43 0.79 14.18 7.95
N ILE A 44 1.30 15.05 7.08
CA ILE A 44 2.73 15.16 6.80
C ILE A 44 3.51 15.54 8.07
N GLU A 45 3.00 16.53 8.81
CA GLU A 45 3.61 16.99 10.06
C GLU A 45 3.51 15.92 11.15
N THR A 46 2.36 15.26 11.26
CA THR A 46 2.13 14.19 12.22
C THR A 46 3.08 13.02 11.97
N VAL A 47 3.22 12.57 10.73
CA VAL A 47 4.12 11.46 10.39
C VAL A 47 5.57 11.83 10.64
N LYS A 48 5.97 13.05 10.32
CA LYS A 48 7.32 13.54 10.59
C LYS A 48 7.63 13.59 12.09
N SER A 49 6.68 14.03 12.90
CA SER A 49 6.87 14.16 14.36
C SER A 49 6.84 12.81 15.08
N LEU A 50 5.90 11.92 14.72
CA LEU A 50 5.71 10.63 15.41
C LEU A 50 6.64 9.52 14.94
N PHE A 51 6.95 9.47 13.65
CA PHE A 51 7.69 8.36 13.04
C PHE A 51 9.07 8.77 12.52
N HIS A 52 9.36 10.06 12.45
CA HIS A 52 10.57 10.62 11.82
C HIS A 52 10.70 10.21 10.32
N TRP A 53 9.57 9.98 9.66
CA TRP A 53 9.51 9.66 8.24
C TRP A 53 9.09 10.89 7.44
N THR A 54 9.57 10.98 6.21
CA THR A 54 9.17 12.03 5.28
C THR A 54 8.08 11.48 4.35
N LEU A 55 6.95 12.19 4.28
CA LEU A 55 5.95 11.97 3.24
C LEU A 55 6.24 12.91 2.07
N GLU A 56 6.41 12.36 0.88
CA GLU A 56 6.59 13.12 -0.35
C GLU A 56 5.39 12.93 -1.26
N ILE A 57 4.71 14.03 -1.59
CA ILE A 57 3.55 14.00 -2.45
C ILE A 57 4.01 13.91 -3.90
N VAL A 58 3.60 12.84 -4.59
CA VAL A 58 3.81 12.69 -6.02
C VAL A 58 2.73 13.51 -6.75
N LYS A 59 3.08 14.70 -7.21
CA LYS A 59 2.17 15.56 -7.98
C LYS A 59 1.99 14.99 -9.38
N ARG A 60 0.75 15.07 -9.90
CA ARG A 60 0.51 14.90 -11.34
C ARG A 60 1.11 16.11 -12.05
N SER A 61 1.92 15.89 -13.07
CA SER A 61 2.27 16.96 -14.00
C SER A 61 1.04 17.27 -14.86
N ASP A 62 0.62 18.52 -14.88
CA ASP A 62 -0.61 18.97 -15.58
C ASP A 62 -0.51 18.92 -17.12
N THR A 63 0.60 18.53 -17.68
CA THR A 63 0.85 18.50 -19.13
C THR A 63 1.11 17.09 -19.64
N GLY A 64 0.04 16.43 -20.11
CA GLY A 64 0.14 15.17 -20.85
C GLY A 64 0.17 13.91 -20.00
N PHE A 65 0.13 12.75 -20.68
CA PHE A 65 0.28 11.44 -20.05
C PHE A 65 1.74 11.19 -19.71
N VAL A 66 2.12 11.46 -18.46
CA VAL A 66 3.45 11.13 -17.93
C VAL A 66 3.31 9.93 -16.99
N VAL A 67 4.04 8.87 -17.27
CA VAL A 67 4.18 7.75 -16.35
C VAL A 67 4.94 8.24 -15.12
N LEU A 68 4.22 8.49 -14.04
CA LEU A 68 4.83 8.92 -12.78
C LEU A 68 5.73 7.81 -12.24
N PRO A 69 6.99 8.12 -11.89
CA PRO A 69 7.90 7.13 -11.34
C PRO A 69 7.26 6.41 -10.16
N LYS A 70 7.27 5.06 -10.20
CA LYS A 70 6.83 4.17 -9.12
C LYS A 70 5.32 4.10 -8.83
N ARG A 71 4.46 4.93 -9.41
CA ARG A 71 3.00 4.83 -9.24
C ARG A 71 2.48 3.47 -9.75
N TRP A 72 3.01 2.98 -10.85
CA TRP A 72 2.66 1.67 -11.41
C TRP A 72 2.84 0.51 -10.42
N ILE A 73 3.67 0.66 -9.37
CA ILE A 73 3.88 -0.36 -8.33
C ILE A 73 2.58 -0.61 -7.55
N VAL A 74 1.86 0.45 -7.22
CA VAL A 74 0.57 0.38 -6.52
C VAL A 74 -0.47 -0.30 -7.42
N GLU A 75 -0.60 0.16 -8.66
CA GLU A 75 -1.54 -0.40 -9.64
C GLU A 75 -1.24 -1.88 -9.91
N ARG A 76 0.04 -2.25 -10.04
CA ARG A 76 0.47 -3.63 -10.18
C ARG A 76 0.10 -4.48 -8.96
N THR A 77 0.27 -3.95 -7.76
CA THR A 77 -0.04 -4.68 -6.53
C THR A 77 -1.53 -4.98 -6.45
N PHE A 78 -2.39 -4.00 -6.74
CA PHE A 78 -3.82 -4.22 -6.82
C PHE A 78 -4.19 -5.21 -7.93
N SER A 79 -3.57 -5.12 -9.11
CA SER A 79 -3.78 -6.07 -10.19
C SER A 79 -3.46 -7.52 -9.78
N TRP A 80 -2.44 -7.73 -8.94
CA TRP A 80 -2.16 -9.06 -8.41
C TRP A 80 -3.22 -9.55 -7.43
N LEU A 81 -3.74 -8.68 -6.58
CA LEU A 81 -4.80 -9.01 -5.62
C LEU A 81 -6.12 -9.31 -6.33
N TYR A 82 -6.49 -8.56 -7.34
CA TYR A 82 -7.71 -8.81 -8.14
C TYR A 82 -7.71 -10.15 -8.89
N ARG A 83 -6.57 -10.79 -9.10
CA ARG A 83 -6.52 -12.15 -9.66
C ARG A 83 -7.09 -13.21 -8.69
N TYR A 84 -7.18 -12.90 -7.43
CA TYR A 84 -7.80 -13.77 -6.44
C TYR A 84 -9.29 -13.48 -6.40
N ARG A 85 -10.10 -14.48 -6.78
CA ARG A 85 -11.56 -14.36 -6.85
C ARG A 85 -12.17 -13.78 -5.58
N ARG A 86 -11.64 -14.14 -4.41
CA ARG A 86 -12.13 -13.69 -3.10
C ARG A 86 -11.84 -12.20 -2.84
N LEU A 87 -10.89 -11.59 -3.54
CA LEU A 87 -10.51 -10.19 -3.42
C LEU A 87 -11.05 -9.32 -4.56
N SER A 88 -11.91 -9.87 -5.44
CA SER A 88 -12.54 -9.08 -6.51
C SER A 88 -13.58 -8.09 -5.98
N LYS A 89 -14.13 -8.36 -4.81
CA LYS A 89 -15.00 -7.50 -3.99
C LYS A 89 -14.72 -7.79 -2.53
N ASP A 90 -15.14 -6.91 -1.65
CA ASP A 90 -15.14 -7.19 -0.22
C ASP A 90 -16.38 -8.05 0.12
N TYR A 91 -16.13 -9.31 0.43
CA TYR A 91 -17.15 -10.28 0.81
C TYR A 91 -17.17 -10.54 2.32
N GLU A 92 -16.23 -9.97 3.05
CA GLU A 92 -16.06 -10.24 4.46
C GLU A 92 -16.86 -9.23 5.29
N GLN A 93 -17.46 -9.70 6.36
CA GLN A 93 -18.19 -8.85 7.30
C GLN A 93 -17.27 -8.20 8.34
N LEU A 94 -16.15 -8.86 8.63
CA LEU A 94 -15.18 -8.39 9.62
C LEU A 94 -13.90 -7.92 8.91
N PRO A 95 -13.42 -6.72 9.22
CA PRO A 95 -12.17 -6.17 8.63
C PRO A 95 -10.98 -7.10 8.77
N GLU A 96 -10.86 -7.81 9.89
CA GLU A 96 -9.77 -8.75 10.16
C GLU A 96 -9.76 -9.92 9.17
N ASN A 97 -10.94 -10.36 8.71
CA ASN A 97 -11.05 -11.41 7.70
C ASN A 97 -10.57 -10.90 6.34
N SER A 98 -10.93 -9.68 5.97
CA SER A 98 -10.43 -9.03 4.74
C SER A 98 -8.91 -8.88 4.78
N GLU A 99 -8.34 -8.43 5.90
CA GLU A 99 -6.90 -8.35 6.10
C GLU A 99 -6.22 -9.72 5.95
N ALA A 100 -6.79 -10.75 6.58
CA ALA A 100 -6.27 -12.12 6.49
C ALA A 100 -6.28 -12.63 5.05
N MET A 101 -7.35 -12.41 4.30
CA MET A 101 -7.46 -12.82 2.90
C MET A 101 -6.43 -12.14 2.01
N ILE A 102 -6.17 -10.86 2.22
CA ILE A 102 -5.12 -10.11 1.49
C ILE A 102 -3.73 -10.69 1.83
N LEU A 103 -3.45 -10.96 3.10
CA LEU A 103 -2.18 -11.53 3.53
C LEU A 103 -1.96 -12.94 2.96
N ILE A 104 -2.99 -13.80 2.95
CA ILE A 104 -2.93 -15.14 2.35
C ILE A 104 -2.65 -15.06 0.85
N ALA A 105 -3.32 -14.15 0.14
CA ALA A 105 -3.08 -13.94 -1.29
C ALA A 105 -1.63 -13.51 -1.57
N MET A 106 -1.08 -12.62 -0.76
CA MET A 106 0.30 -12.17 -0.89
C MET A 106 1.32 -13.25 -0.53
N ILE A 107 1.05 -14.07 0.49
CA ILE A 107 1.89 -15.23 0.83
C ILE A 107 1.93 -16.21 -0.35
N ASN A 108 0.78 -16.53 -0.92
CA ASN A 108 0.70 -17.41 -2.10
C ASN A 108 1.50 -16.84 -3.28
N LEU A 109 1.33 -15.55 -3.58
CA LEU A 109 2.08 -14.87 -4.64
C LEU A 109 3.59 -14.95 -4.42
N MET A 110 4.05 -14.65 -3.21
CA MET A 110 5.47 -14.68 -2.86
C MET A 110 6.04 -16.10 -2.91
N SER A 111 5.32 -17.09 -2.38
CA SER A 111 5.72 -18.49 -2.39
C SER A 111 5.87 -19.03 -3.82
N ARG A 112 4.94 -18.70 -4.70
CA ARG A 112 5.03 -19.07 -6.12
C ARG A 112 6.26 -18.45 -6.79
N ARG A 113 6.57 -17.19 -6.50
CA ARG A 113 7.76 -16.52 -7.06
C ARG A 113 9.04 -17.14 -6.57
N LEU A 114 9.11 -17.51 -5.31
CA LEU A 114 10.28 -18.21 -4.76
C LEU A 114 10.44 -19.60 -5.37
N ALA A 115 9.34 -20.36 -5.54
CA ALA A 115 9.36 -21.70 -6.09
C ALA A 115 9.76 -21.74 -7.57
N HIS A 116 9.41 -20.73 -8.36
CA HIS A 116 9.73 -20.67 -9.80
C HIS A 116 11.11 -20.04 -10.09
N GLY A 117 11.90 -19.75 -9.06
CA GLY A 117 13.10 -18.96 -9.20
C GLY A 117 12.80 -17.54 -9.64
N TYR A 118 13.71 -16.61 -9.35
CA TYR A 118 13.65 -15.26 -9.91
C TYR A 118 13.89 -15.34 -11.42
N VAL A 119 12.86 -15.68 -12.18
CA VAL A 119 12.85 -15.30 -13.58
C VAL A 119 12.68 -13.80 -13.56
N THR A 120 13.79 -13.10 -13.61
CA THR A 120 13.84 -11.66 -13.88
C THR A 120 13.13 -11.45 -15.20
N GLN A 121 11.84 -11.17 -15.14
CA GLN A 121 11.19 -10.58 -16.30
C GLN A 121 11.73 -9.15 -16.38
N PRO A 122 12.36 -8.77 -17.49
CA PRO A 122 12.72 -7.38 -17.70
C PRO A 122 11.45 -6.55 -17.62
N PHE A 123 11.53 -5.44 -16.95
CA PHE A 123 10.46 -4.46 -16.79
C PHE A 123 10.11 -3.81 -18.13
#